data_2d987b175493ef84bede6f6069c9eca8
#
_entry.id   2d987b175493ef84bede6f6069c9eca8
#
_cell.length_a   1.000
_cell.length_b   1.000
_cell.length_c   1.000
_cell.angle_alpha   90.00
_cell.angle_beta   90.00
_cell.angle_gamma   90.00
#
_symmetry.space_group_name_H-M   'P 1'
#
loop_
_entity.id
_entity.type
_entity.pdbx_description
1 polymer ?
#
loop_
_entity_poly.entity_id
_entity_poly.type
_entity_poly.pdbx_seq_one_letter_code
_entity_poly.pdbx_strand_id
1 'polypeptide(L)'
;MISFYELITKIQKRPALYLGKESISNLQVFLDGYTFARRELKVPISNEEEDFEDFQEWIEKKYNLQDTQSWTKIILFYSVDERDALERFFELFDEFVKRNSSTTTEKVKQKSVVGK
;
A
#
# COMPACT_ATOMS: atom_id res chain seq x y z
N MET A 1 19.23 1.83 -5.51
CA MET A 1 18.25 1.91 -4.41
C MET A 1 16.99 1.16 -4.80
N ILE A 2 16.42 0.39 -3.87
CA ILE A 2 15.19 -0.35 -4.18
C ILE A 2 14.00 0.62 -4.25
N SER A 3 12.98 0.22 -5.00
CA SER A 3 11.77 1.02 -5.12
C SER A 3 10.92 0.87 -3.86
N PHE A 4 9.93 1.75 -3.73
CA PHE A 4 9.03 1.72 -2.59
C PHE A 4 8.27 0.38 -2.50
N TYR A 5 7.80 -0.13 -3.64
CA TYR A 5 7.07 -1.40 -3.63
C TYR A 5 7.98 -2.59 -3.38
N GLU A 6 9.24 -2.51 -3.83
CA GLU A 6 10.21 -3.53 -3.48
C GLU A 6 10.50 -3.54 -1.98
N LEU A 7 10.52 -2.37 -1.37
CA LEU A 7 10.72 -2.28 0.08
C LEU A 7 9.58 -3.00 0.81
N ILE A 8 8.34 -2.76 0.40
CA ILE A 8 7.19 -3.43 1.03
C ILE A 8 7.29 -4.94 0.84
N THR A 9 7.72 -5.40 -0.33
CA THR A 9 7.90 -6.82 -0.60
C THR A 9 8.99 -7.42 0.31
N LYS A 10 10.07 -6.69 0.54
CA LYS A 10 11.12 -7.16 1.46
C LYS A 10 10.59 -7.28 2.88
N ILE A 11 9.78 -6.30 3.31
CA ILE A 11 9.17 -6.34 4.64
C ILE A 11 8.26 -7.56 4.75
N GLN A 12 7.50 -7.86 3.71
CA GLN A 12 6.61 -9.01 3.70
C GLN A 12 7.36 -10.32 3.93
N LYS A 13 8.54 -10.43 3.35
CA LYS A 13 9.34 -11.66 3.47
C LYS A 13 9.92 -11.84 4.86
N ARG A 14 10.25 -10.76 5.56
CA ARG A 14 10.87 -10.82 6.86
C ARG A 14 10.35 -9.69 7.77
N PRO A 15 9.06 -9.72 8.09
CA PRO A 15 8.45 -8.58 8.78
C PRO A 15 9.08 -8.27 10.14
N ALA A 16 9.41 -9.30 10.93
CA ALA A 16 10.00 -9.05 12.24
C ALA A 16 11.37 -8.39 12.14
N LEU A 17 12.11 -8.69 11.07
CA LEU A 17 13.42 -8.07 10.88
C LEU A 17 13.31 -6.56 10.71
N TYR A 18 12.34 -6.12 9.91
CA TYR A 18 12.18 -4.71 9.60
C TYR A 18 11.32 -3.97 10.61
N LEU A 19 10.33 -4.63 11.17
CA LEU A 19 9.32 -3.98 12.01
C LEU A 19 9.50 -4.25 13.50
N GLY A 20 10.42 -5.13 13.86
CA GLY A 20 10.59 -5.54 15.24
C GLY A 20 9.62 -6.62 15.66
N LYS A 21 8.42 -6.62 15.12
CA LYS A 21 7.44 -7.68 15.31
C LYS A 21 6.42 -7.61 14.18
N GLU A 22 5.62 -8.66 14.03
CA GLU A 22 4.62 -8.72 12.97
C GLU A 22 3.38 -7.93 13.40
N SER A 23 3.38 -6.66 13.02
CA SER A 23 2.35 -5.72 13.47
C SER A 23 2.09 -4.69 12.39
N ILE A 24 0.79 -4.50 12.04
CA ILE A 24 0.43 -3.49 11.05
C ILE A 24 0.71 -2.08 11.58
N SER A 25 0.56 -1.87 12.89
CA SER A 25 0.88 -0.58 13.49
C SER A 25 2.37 -0.27 13.35
N ASN A 26 3.22 -1.28 13.53
CA ASN A 26 4.66 -1.10 13.34
C ASN A 26 4.99 -0.83 11.87
N LEU A 27 4.25 -1.45 10.94
CA LEU A 27 4.43 -1.16 9.51
C LEU A 27 4.13 0.31 9.23
N GLN A 28 3.04 0.82 9.77
CA GLN A 28 2.67 2.23 9.56
C GLN A 28 3.79 3.15 10.04
N VAL A 29 4.29 2.90 11.25
CA VAL A 29 5.36 3.72 11.82
C VAL A 29 6.61 3.63 10.96
N PHE A 30 6.94 2.43 10.48
CA PHE A 30 8.10 2.23 9.62
C PHE A 30 7.98 3.04 8.32
N LEU A 31 6.82 2.94 7.68
CA LEU A 31 6.60 3.64 6.41
C LEU A 31 6.59 5.16 6.61
N ASP A 32 6.01 5.63 7.71
CA ASP A 32 6.02 7.06 8.02
C ASP A 32 7.43 7.56 8.23
N GLY A 33 8.27 6.79 8.93
CA GLY A 33 9.66 7.14 9.14
C GLY A 33 10.45 7.15 7.84
N TYR A 34 10.21 6.17 6.99
CA TYR A 34 10.85 6.09 5.68
C TYR A 34 10.51 7.33 4.84
N THR A 35 9.24 7.68 4.79
CA THR A 35 8.78 8.84 4.03
C THR A 35 9.36 10.13 4.61
N PHE A 36 9.36 10.23 5.93
CA PHE A 36 9.92 11.41 6.60
C PHE A 36 11.40 11.58 6.26
N ALA A 37 12.18 10.49 6.35
CA ALA A 37 13.62 10.55 6.08
C ALA A 37 13.89 10.97 4.63
N ARG A 38 13.14 10.42 3.69
CA ARG A 38 13.33 10.77 2.28
C ARG A 38 13.02 12.24 2.05
N ARG A 39 11.98 12.76 2.68
CA ARG A 39 11.62 14.17 2.57
C ARG A 39 12.72 15.05 3.14
N GLU A 40 13.27 14.70 4.31
CA GLU A 40 14.35 15.45 4.95
C GLU A 40 15.61 15.46 4.09
N LEU A 41 15.87 14.38 3.39
CA LEU A 41 17.01 14.27 2.48
C LEU A 41 16.73 14.87 1.11
N LYS A 42 15.53 15.41 0.92
CA LYS A 42 15.09 16.05 -0.33
C LYS A 42 15.15 15.10 -1.52
N VAL A 43 14.85 13.84 -1.26
CA VAL A 43 14.74 12.84 -2.34
C VAL A 43 13.39 13.05 -3.03
N PRO A 44 13.38 13.14 -4.37
CA PRO A 44 12.11 13.32 -5.08
C PRO A 44 11.16 12.15 -4.83
N ILE A 45 9.86 12.45 -4.77
CA ILE A 45 8.83 11.43 -4.59
C ILE A 45 8.78 10.56 -5.85
N SER A 46 8.85 9.24 -5.66
CA SER A 46 8.81 8.31 -6.78
C SER A 46 7.36 8.09 -7.24
N ASN A 47 7.22 7.53 -8.46
CA ASN A 47 5.90 7.20 -8.99
C ASN A 47 5.17 6.22 -8.09
N GLU A 48 5.88 5.27 -7.49
CA GLU A 48 5.26 4.30 -6.60
C GLU A 48 4.79 4.94 -5.30
N GLU A 49 5.56 5.89 -4.78
CA GLU A 49 5.13 6.61 -3.59
C GLU A 49 3.87 7.42 -3.86
N GLU A 50 3.79 8.05 -5.04
CA GLU A 50 2.58 8.77 -5.44
C GLU A 50 1.40 7.83 -5.60
N ASP A 51 1.63 6.68 -6.24
CA ASP A 51 0.58 5.69 -6.44
C ASP A 51 0.03 5.20 -5.10
N PHE A 52 0.91 5.00 -4.13
CA PHE A 52 0.50 4.50 -2.83
C PHE A 52 -0.34 5.51 -2.04
N GLU A 53 -0.30 6.78 -2.41
CA GLU A 53 -1.16 7.78 -1.76
C GLU A 53 -2.64 7.45 -2.02
N ASP A 54 -2.94 6.74 -3.10
CA ASP A 54 -4.31 6.35 -3.41
C ASP A 54 -4.79 5.16 -2.58
N PHE A 55 -3.88 4.52 -1.84
CA PHE A 55 -4.24 3.33 -1.06
C PHE A 55 -5.30 3.61 0.00
N GLN A 56 -5.21 4.78 0.64
CA GLN A 56 -6.19 5.17 1.66
C GLN A 56 -7.61 5.16 1.10
N GLU A 57 -7.81 5.84 -0.02
CA GLU A 57 -9.13 5.91 -0.64
C GLU A 57 -9.56 4.54 -1.17
N TRP A 58 -8.62 3.79 -1.72
CA TRP A 58 -8.90 2.45 -2.23
C TRP A 58 -9.40 1.52 -1.11
N ILE A 59 -8.77 1.61 0.08
CA ILE A 59 -9.19 0.82 1.24
C ILE A 59 -10.58 1.26 1.71
N GLU A 60 -10.83 2.58 1.76
CA GLU A 60 -12.15 3.07 2.15
C GLU A 60 -13.24 2.52 1.24
N LYS A 61 -13.00 2.52 -0.05
CA LYS A 61 -13.96 1.97 -1.01
C LYS A 61 -14.12 0.47 -0.86
N LYS A 62 -13.01 -0.22 -0.63
CA LYS A 62 -13.01 -1.68 -0.47
C LYS A 62 -13.90 -2.12 0.70
N TYR A 63 -13.85 -1.38 1.80
CA TYR A 63 -14.64 -1.68 2.98
C TYR A 63 -15.95 -0.90 3.03
N ASN A 64 -16.25 -0.15 1.97
CA ASN A 64 -17.49 0.63 1.85
C ASN A 64 -17.66 1.60 3.02
N LEU A 65 -16.60 2.33 3.34
CA LEU A 65 -16.58 3.27 4.45
C LEU A 65 -16.47 4.70 3.94
N GLN A 66 -17.02 5.64 4.72
CA GLN A 66 -16.83 7.05 4.47
C GLN A 66 -16.17 7.70 5.67
N ASP A 67 -15.33 6.93 6.33
CA ASP A 67 -14.67 7.34 7.55
C ASP A 67 -13.35 8.02 7.22
N THR A 68 -12.85 8.82 8.16
CA THR A 68 -11.56 9.48 8.03
C THR A 68 -10.44 8.72 8.73
N GLN A 69 -10.70 7.48 9.16
CA GLN A 69 -9.69 6.66 9.82
C GLN A 69 -8.62 6.22 8.84
N SER A 70 -7.38 6.10 9.31
CA SER A 70 -6.29 5.66 8.46
C SER A 70 -6.52 4.22 7.99
N TRP A 71 -5.95 3.89 6.83
CA TRP A 71 -6.07 2.53 6.30
C TRP A 71 -5.57 1.49 7.31
N THR A 72 -4.57 1.84 8.11
CA THR A 72 -4.06 0.95 9.15
C THR A 72 -5.15 0.58 10.14
N LYS A 73 -5.87 1.59 10.63
CA LYS A 73 -6.95 1.37 11.61
C LYS A 73 -8.12 0.63 10.98
N ILE A 74 -8.43 0.93 9.73
CA ILE A 74 -9.52 0.24 9.03
C ILE A 74 -9.20 -1.25 8.94
N ILE A 75 -8.03 -1.59 8.47
CA ILE A 75 -7.64 -3.00 8.30
C ILE A 75 -7.62 -3.69 9.67
N LEU A 76 -7.05 -3.02 10.68
CA LEU A 76 -6.97 -3.59 12.02
C LEU A 76 -8.35 -3.87 12.60
N PHE A 77 -9.29 -2.95 12.36
CA PHE A 77 -10.65 -3.10 12.88
C PHE A 77 -11.32 -4.40 12.37
N TYR A 78 -11.04 -4.77 11.13
CA TYR A 78 -11.62 -5.98 10.53
C TYR A 78 -10.71 -7.20 10.65
N SER A 79 -9.73 -7.14 11.54
CA SER A 79 -8.78 -8.23 11.73
C SER A 79 -8.86 -8.71 13.18
N VAL A 80 -8.29 -9.89 13.42
CA VAL A 80 -8.30 -10.48 14.76
C VAL A 80 -7.32 -9.77 15.67
N ASP A 81 -6.14 -9.44 15.13
CA ASP A 81 -5.08 -8.77 15.91
C ASP A 81 -4.10 -8.11 14.94
N GLU A 82 -3.03 -7.56 15.51
CA GLU A 82 -2.01 -6.84 14.75
C GLU A 82 -1.34 -7.70 13.68
N ARG A 83 -1.07 -8.95 14.01
CA ARG A 83 -0.41 -9.86 13.08
C ARG A 83 -1.34 -10.23 11.92
N ASP A 84 -2.58 -10.56 12.24
CA ASP A 84 -3.58 -10.86 11.24
C ASP A 84 -3.79 -9.66 10.33
N ALA A 85 -3.82 -8.46 10.91
CA ALA A 85 -3.99 -7.24 10.14
C ALA A 85 -2.81 -7.02 9.18
N LEU A 86 -1.60 -7.34 9.63
CA LEU A 86 -0.42 -7.22 8.77
C LEU A 86 -0.51 -8.17 7.58
N GLU A 87 -0.89 -9.42 7.82
CA GLU A 87 -1.06 -10.40 6.74
C GLU A 87 -2.13 -9.93 5.76
N ARG A 88 -3.22 -9.40 6.29
CA ARG A 88 -4.30 -8.87 5.45
C ARG A 88 -3.84 -7.67 4.65
N PHE A 89 -2.99 -6.82 5.24
CA PHE A 89 -2.42 -5.69 4.52
C PHE A 89 -1.67 -6.17 3.27
N PHE A 90 -0.85 -7.19 3.41
CA PHE A 90 -0.07 -7.64 2.25
C PHE A 90 -0.97 -8.21 1.14
N GLU A 91 -2.05 -8.89 1.51
CA GLU A 91 -3.02 -9.37 0.54
C GLU A 91 -3.69 -8.20 -0.18
N LEU A 92 -4.12 -7.19 0.59
CA LEU A 92 -4.77 -6.00 0.03
C LEU A 92 -3.80 -5.18 -0.81
N PHE A 93 -2.56 -5.07 -0.36
CA PHE A 93 -1.55 -4.35 -1.10
C PHE A 93 -1.29 -5.00 -2.47
N ASP A 94 -1.25 -6.33 -2.50
CA ASP A 94 -1.07 -7.06 -3.75
C ASP A 94 -2.23 -6.75 -4.72
N GLU A 95 -3.46 -6.76 -4.24
CA GLU A 95 -4.61 -6.39 -5.05
C GLU A 95 -4.49 -4.95 -5.54
N PHE A 96 -4.10 -4.05 -4.64
CA PHE A 96 -3.98 -2.63 -4.96
C PHE A 96 -2.98 -2.40 -6.09
N VAL A 97 -1.82 -3.02 -6.00
CA VAL A 97 -0.79 -2.88 -7.02
C VAL A 97 -1.28 -3.40 -8.36
N LYS A 98 -2.00 -4.50 -8.34
CA LYS A 98 -2.49 -5.12 -9.59
C LYS A 98 -3.67 -4.40 -10.20
N ARG A 99 -4.35 -3.53 -9.45
CA ARG A 99 -5.50 -2.80 -9.97
C ARG A 99 -5.17 -1.97 -11.21
N ASN A 100 -4.01 -1.33 -11.21
CA ASN A 100 -3.59 -0.50 -12.33
C ASN A 100 -3.28 -1.33 -13.56
N SER A 101 -2.69 -2.49 -13.35
CA SER A 101 -2.36 -3.38 -14.45
C SER A 101 -3.61 -3.82 -15.20
N SER A 102 -4.64 -4.28 -14.46
CA SER A 102 -5.93 -4.65 -15.05
C SER A 102 -6.60 -3.46 -15.71
N THR A 103 -6.66 -2.34 -15.00
CA THR A 103 -7.31 -1.14 -15.51
C THR A 103 -6.61 -0.65 -16.76
N THR A 104 -5.29 -0.64 -16.75
CA THR A 104 -4.51 -0.21 -17.92
C THR A 104 -4.77 -1.12 -19.11
N THR A 105 -4.82 -2.42 -18.89
CA THR A 105 -5.10 -3.38 -19.93
C THR A 105 -6.48 -3.12 -20.54
N GLU A 106 -7.47 -2.90 -19.71
CA GLU A 106 -8.82 -2.62 -20.19
C GLU A 106 -8.87 -1.34 -20.98
N LYS A 107 -8.20 -0.28 -20.51
CA LYS A 107 -8.16 0.98 -21.19
C LYS A 107 -7.48 0.86 -22.56
N VAL A 108 -6.39 0.10 -22.61
CA VAL A 108 -5.69 -0.14 -23.86
C VAL A 108 -6.60 -0.87 -24.84
N LYS A 109 -7.30 -1.89 -24.39
CA LYS A 109 -8.23 -2.62 -25.25
C LYS A 109 -9.34 -1.71 -25.76
N GLN A 110 -9.90 -0.88 -24.89
CA GLN A 110 -10.95 0.05 -25.29
C GLN A 110 -10.44 1.03 -26.33
N LYS A 111 -9.25 1.57 -26.13
CA LYS A 111 -8.67 2.51 -27.10
C LYS A 111 -8.45 1.85 -28.43
N SER A 112 -7.98 0.62 -28.43
CA SER A 112 -7.77 -0.11 -29.69
C SER A 112 -9.09 -0.34 -30.40
N VAL A 113 -10.12 -0.77 -29.68
CA VAL A 113 -11.43 -1.08 -30.26
C VAL A 113 -12.08 0.17 -30.84
N VAL A 114 -11.94 1.29 -30.15
CA VAL A 114 -12.60 2.55 -30.59
C VAL A 114 -11.72 3.38 -31.49
N GLY A 115 -10.58 2.85 -31.87
CA GLY A 115 -9.69 3.54 -32.81
C GLY A 115 -9.01 4.76 -32.24
N LYS A 116 -8.72 4.73 -31.02
CA LYS A 116 -8.07 5.86 -30.34
C LYS A 116 -6.59 5.77 -30.34
#